data_82dba94599151cd723adeab228143a24
#
_entry.id   82dba94599151cd723adeab228143a24
#
_cell.length_a   1.000
_cell.length_b   1.000
_cell.length_c   1.000
_cell.angle_alpha   90.00
_cell.angle_beta   90.00
_cell.angle_gamma   90.00
#
_symmetry.space_group_name_H-M   'P 1'
#
loop_
_entity.id
_entity.type
_entity.pdbx_description
1 polymer ?
#
loop_
_entity_poly.entity_id
_entity_poly.type
_entity_poly.pdbx_seq_one_letter_code
_entity_poly.pdbx_strand_id
1 'polypeptide(L)'
;MSFGVRNRYGTVGVALVVVAVLGSVLLGGCGGGVQGGQGEPSSAESTPGAFPASTPKPGEQPPPPALEDPRSAVYSYLLWISYAYRVLNSDVASRTFDPYEEVRVDSYVQLNREQGRAIDQRLLVANLKSLSSQGSTATVALHEEWVYRYISTTTGKYASPVLNATYETTYTVVRQGDDWVVHSVEATSSGVPVK
;
A
#
# COMPACT_ATOMS: atom_id res chain seq x y z
N MET A 1 18.62 -43.63 25.85
CA MET A 1 17.47 -43.46 24.96
C MET A 1 17.45 -42.05 24.45
N SER A 2 17.85 -41.86 23.19
CA SER A 2 18.03 -40.55 22.56
C SER A 2 16.81 -40.24 21.67
N PHE A 3 16.01 -39.25 22.03
CA PHE A 3 14.89 -38.77 21.21
C PHE A 3 15.37 -37.68 20.26
N GLY A 4 15.54 -38.07 19.00
CA GLY A 4 15.83 -37.11 17.94
C GLY A 4 14.57 -36.36 17.53
N VAL A 5 14.51 -35.07 17.81
CA VAL A 5 13.46 -34.15 17.31
C VAL A 5 13.81 -33.80 15.87
N ARG A 6 13.08 -34.36 14.91
CA ARG A 6 13.13 -33.95 13.50
C ARG A 6 12.35 -32.63 13.32
N ASN A 7 13.07 -31.55 13.16
CA ASN A 7 12.52 -30.25 12.83
C ASN A 7 12.13 -30.24 11.33
N ARG A 8 10.83 -30.40 11.03
CA ARG A 8 10.28 -30.20 9.69
C ARG A 8 9.82 -28.75 9.57
N TYR A 9 10.70 -27.86 9.16
CA TYR A 9 10.29 -26.57 8.66
C TYR A 9 9.71 -26.76 7.26
N GLY A 10 8.38 -26.87 7.19
CA GLY A 10 7.64 -26.74 5.95
C GLY A 10 7.78 -25.32 5.43
N THR A 11 8.25 -25.20 4.19
CA THR A 11 8.29 -23.97 3.44
C THR A 11 6.85 -23.48 3.21
N VAL A 12 6.35 -22.60 4.08
CA VAL A 12 5.08 -21.93 3.86
C VAL A 12 5.36 -20.79 2.89
N GLY A 13 5.09 -21.07 1.61
CA GLY A 13 5.03 -20.02 0.61
C GLY A 13 3.93 -19.04 1.00
N VAL A 14 4.31 -17.82 1.33
CA VAL A 14 3.35 -16.73 1.54
C VAL A 14 2.79 -16.36 0.18
N ALA A 15 1.65 -16.96 -0.17
CA ALA A 15 0.82 -16.47 -1.25
C ALA A 15 0.16 -15.18 -0.77
N LEU A 16 0.57 -14.06 -1.33
CA LEU A 16 -0.17 -12.80 -1.22
C LEU A 16 -1.52 -13.06 -1.88
N VAL A 17 -2.58 -13.17 -1.08
CA VAL A 17 -3.94 -13.34 -1.61
C VAL A 17 -4.36 -12.01 -2.18
N VAL A 18 -4.18 -11.86 -3.49
CA VAL A 18 -4.84 -10.82 -4.27
C VAL A 18 -6.28 -11.26 -4.44
N VAL A 19 -7.20 -10.72 -3.67
CA VAL A 19 -8.62 -10.90 -3.89
C VAL A 19 -9.02 -9.99 -5.05
N ALA A 20 -8.97 -10.55 -6.27
CA ALA A 20 -9.57 -9.93 -7.43
C ALA A 20 -11.09 -10.10 -7.33
N VAL A 21 -11.79 -9.08 -6.89
CA VAL A 21 -13.25 -9.00 -7.00
C VAL A 21 -13.57 -8.62 -8.44
N LEU A 22 -13.86 -9.60 -9.27
CA LEU A 22 -14.44 -9.42 -10.60
C LEU A 22 -15.90 -8.97 -10.47
N GLY A 23 -16.12 -7.68 -10.42
CA GLY A 23 -17.43 -7.07 -10.56
C GLY A 23 -17.76 -6.85 -12.03
N SER A 24 -18.46 -7.80 -12.66
CA SER A 24 -19.03 -7.63 -14.00
C SER A 24 -20.26 -6.74 -13.91
N VAL A 25 -20.19 -5.52 -14.43
CA VAL A 25 -21.38 -4.70 -14.72
C VAL A 25 -21.68 -4.76 -16.20
N LEU A 26 -22.77 -5.44 -16.52
CA LEU A 26 -23.34 -5.51 -17.86
C LEU A 26 -24.05 -4.20 -18.22
N LEU A 27 -23.78 -3.79 -19.44
CA LEU A 27 -24.35 -2.67 -20.18
C LEU A 27 -25.86 -2.79 -20.38
N GLY A 28 -26.53 -1.67 -20.37
CA GLY A 28 -27.87 -1.55 -20.94
C GLY A 28 -28.31 -0.10 -21.14
N GLY A 29 -28.50 0.34 -22.38
CA GLY A 29 -29.56 1.32 -22.70
C GLY A 29 -29.14 2.62 -23.38
N CYS A 30 -29.51 2.68 -24.64
CA CYS A 30 -29.50 3.80 -25.58
C CYS A 30 -30.29 5.04 -25.14
N GLY A 31 -29.89 6.21 -25.67
CA GLY A 31 -30.85 7.17 -26.21
C GLY A 31 -30.67 8.62 -25.78
N GLY A 32 -30.45 9.52 -26.72
CA GLY A 32 -30.89 10.91 -26.67
C GLY A 32 -29.80 11.96 -26.59
N GLY A 33 -29.44 12.56 -27.72
CA GLY A 33 -28.54 13.70 -27.79
C GLY A 33 -29.19 14.99 -27.30
N VAL A 34 -28.37 15.85 -26.71
CA VAL A 34 -28.51 17.31 -26.81
C VAL A 34 -27.09 17.92 -26.82
N GLN A 35 -26.88 18.76 -27.83
CA GLN A 35 -25.74 19.60 -28.05
C GLN A 35 -25.63 20.68 -26.98
N GLY A 36 -24.40 21.01 -26.57
CA GLY A 36 -24.09 22.32 -26.00
C GLY A 36 -23.15 22.30 -24.83
N GLY A 37 -21.94 22.75 -25.02
CA GLY A 37 -21.04 23.17 -23.95
C GLY A 37 -19.70 22.46 -23.96
N GLN A 38 -18.76 22.93 -24.78
CA GLN A 38 -17.33 22.66 -24.66
C GLN A 38 -16.83 23.26 -23.34
N GLY A 39 -16.73 22.42 -22.31
CA GLY A 39 -15.86 22.63 -21.17
C GLY A 39 -14.75 21.63 -21.33
N GLU A 40 -13.57 22.07 -21.76
CA GLU A 40 -12.36 21.26 -21.75
C GLU A 40 -12.12 20.76 -20.33
N PRO A 41 -11.98 19.44 -20.12
CA PRO A 41 -11.42 18.95 -18.88
C PRO A 41 -9.93 19.35 -18.90
N SER A 42 -9.57 20.32 -18.08
CA SER A 42 -8.18 20.65 -17.79
C SER A 42 -7.57 19.44 -17.09
N SER A 43 -7.11 18.48 -17.87
CA SER A 43 -6.20 17.44 -17.42
C SER A 43 -4.87 18.10 -17.15
N ALA A 44 -4.67 18.57 -15.91
CA ALA A 44 -3.35 18.91 -15.44
C ALA A 44 -2.53 17.62 -15.40
N GLU A 45 -1.87 17.33 -16.51
CA GLU A 45 -0.89 16.26 -16.66
C GLU A 45 0.32 16.63 -15.80
N SER A 46 0.31 16.19 -14.54
CA SER A 46 1.42 16.38 -13.63
C SER A 46 2.60 15.55 -14.12
N THR A 47 3.70 16.24 -14.41
CA THR A 47 4.98 15.64 -14.82
C THR A 47 5.37 14.50 -13.86
N PRO A 48 5.69 13.29 -14.38
CA PRO A 48 6.18 12.20 -13.55
C PRO A 48 7.41 12.65 -12.76
N GLY A 49 7.36 12.52 -11.45
CA GLY A 49 8.46 12.87 -10.56
C GLY A 49 8.63 11.79 -9.49
N ALA A 50 9.87 11.44 -9.18
CA ALA A 50 10.16 10.56 -8.06
C ALA A 50 9.68 11.21 -6.74
N PHE A 51 9.20 10.38 -5.81
CA PHE A 51 8.98 10.82 -4.44
C PHE A 51 10.33 11.11 -3.76
N PRO A 52 10.36 11.97 -2.72
CA PRO A 52 11.60 12.26 -2.01
C PRO A 52 12.24 10.97 -1.48
N ALA A 53 13.53 10.81 -1.69
CA ALA A 53 14.29 9.60 -1.32
C ALA A 53 14.49 9.43 0.21
N SER A 54 14.01 10.35 1.03
CA SER A 54 14.20 10.29 2.49
C SER A 54 13.06 9.52 3.17
N THR A 55 13.12 8.21 3.12
CA THR A 55 12.30 7.39 4.04
C THR A 55 12.86 7.46 5.45
N PRO A 56 11.99 7.54 6.49
CA PRO A 56 12.42 7.45 7.88
C PRO A 56 13.28 6.20 8.11
N LYS A 57 14.19 6.28 9.07
CA LYS A 57 14.95 5.09 9.48
C LYS A 57 14.00 4.03 10.03
N PRO A 58 14.34 2.74 9.89
CA PRO A 58 13.54 1.68 10.48
C PRO A 58 13.23 1.94 11.96
N GLY A 59 11.93 1.97 12.30
CA GLY A 59 11.44 2.23 13.66
C GLY A 59 11.33 3.70 14.06
N GLU A 60 11.72 4.63 13.21
CA GLU A 60 11.46 6.06 13.40
C GLU A 60 10.04 6.39 12.95
N GLN A 61 9.32 7.16 13.77
CA GLN A 61 7.98 7.63 13.43
C GLN A 61 8.06 8.57 12.23
N PRO A 62 7.21 8.39 11.20
CA PRO A 62 7.16 9.31 10.07
C PRO A 62 6.77 10.73 10.49
N PRO A 63 7.09 11.75 9.68
CA PRO A 63 6.58 13.10 9.87
C PRO A 63 5.04 13.12 9.80
N PRO A 64 4.39 14.16 10.33
CA PRO A 64 2.94 14.34 10.17
C PRO A 64 2.52 14.13 8.70
N PRO A 65 1.40 13.42 8.44
CA PRO A 65 0.99 13.14 7.08
C PRO A 65 0.64 14.43 6.33
N ALA A 66 1.15 14.56 5.10
CA ALA A 66 0.80 15.59 4.14
C ALA A 66 -0.36 15.05 3.29
N LEU A 67 -1.55 15.67 3.39
CA LEU A 67 -2.80 15.16 2.82
C LEU A 67 -3.47 16.19 1.89
N GLU A 68 -2.78 17.25 1.53
CA GLU A 68 -3.28 18.36 0.72
C GLU A 68 -3.53 18.01 -0.75
N ASP A 69 -2.86 16.99 -1.26
CA ASP A 69 -3.00 16.49 -2.63
C ASP A 69 -2.89 14.95 -2.69
N PRO A 70 -3.43 14.30 -3.74
CA PRO A 70 -3.44 12.84 -3.85
C PRO A 70 -2.06 12.19 -3.83
N ARG A 71 -1.04 12.84 -4.40
CA ARG A 71 0.33 12.32 -4.45
C ARG A 71 0.95 12.31 -3.05
N SER A 72 0.86 13.43 -2.34
CA SER A 72 1.37 13.57 -0.97
C SER A 72 0.66 12.63 -0.01
N ALA A 73 -0.66 12.44 -0.19
CA ALA A 73 -1.45 11.51 0.59
C ALA A 73 -0.98 10.04 0.41
N VAL A 74 -0.74 9.60 -0.84
CA VAL A 74 -0.21 8.25 -1.09
C VAL A 74 1.17 8.08 -0.48
N TYR A 75 2.06 9.07 -0.61
CA TYR A 75 3.38 8.99 0.00
C TYR A 75 3.32 8.92 1.52
N SER A 76 2.49 9.74 2.15
CA SER A 76 2.24 9.69 3.59
C SER A 76 1.70 8.33 4.01
N TYR A 77 0.74 7.78 3.27
CA TYR A 77 0.21 6.45 3.50
C TYR A 77 1.33 5.38 3.49
N LEU A 78 2.20 5.36 2.48
CA LEU A 78 3.31 4.39 2.38
C LEU A 78 4.25 4.45 3.59
N LEU A 79 4.57 5.64 4.08
CA LEU A 79 5.40 5.81 5.26
C LEU A 79 4.69 5.33 6.53
N TRP A 80 3.43 5.72 6.72
CA TRP A 80 2.70 5.43 7.95
C TRP A 80 2.26 3.98 8.06
N ILE A 81 1.91 3.29 6.95
CA ILE A 81 1.65 1.84 7.00
C ILE A 81 2.93 1.05 7.30
N SER A 82 4.09 1.50 6.80
CA SER A 82 5.36 0.88 7.13
C SER A 82 5.65 0.96 8.63
N TYR A 83 5.35 2.10 9.24
CA TYR A 83 5.47 2.25 10.68
C TYR A 83 4.43 1.41 11.44
N ALA A 84 3.17 1.40 10.99
CA ALA A 84 2.09 0.59 11.57
C ALA A 84 2.42 -0.91 11.61
N TYR A 85 2.97 -1.44 10.53
CA TYR A 85 3.39 -2.85 10.44
C TYR A 85 4.57 -3.17 11.36
N ARG A 86 5.45 -2.20 11.59
CA ARG A 86 6.57 -2.39 12.50
C ARG A 86 6.13 -2.38 13.95
N VAL A 87 5.23 -1.48 14.34
CA VAL A 87 4.74 -1.37 15.73
C VAL A 87 3.51 -2.26 15.98
N LEU A 88 3.01 -2.96 14.96
CA LEU A 88 1.81 -3.80 14.99
C LEU A 88 0.57 -3.04 15.49
N ASN A 89 0.39 -1.83 15.04
CA ASN A 89 -0.76 -0.99 15.37
C ASN A 89 -1.22 -0.19 14.14
N SER A 90 -2.41 -0.51 13.61
CA SER A 90 -3.03 0.16 12.47
C SER A 90 -3.45 1.60 12.78
N ASP A 91 -3.84 1.89 14.03
CA ASP A 91 -4.35 3.20 14.45
C ASP A 91 -3.35 4.34 14.19
N VAL A 92 -2.05 4.04 14.28
CA VAL A 92 -1.02 5.07 14.06
C VAL A 92 -1.05 5.66 12.65
N ALA A 93 -1.58 4.91 11.67
CA ALA A 93 -1.71 5.32 10.28
C ALA A 93 -3.12 5.81 9.91
N SER A 94 -4.09 5.80 10.82
CA SER A 94 -5.53 6.02 10.55
C SER A 94 -5.87 7.34 9.84
N ARG A 95 -5.03 8.36 9.94
CA ARG A 95 -5.21 9.61 9.20
C ARG A 95 -4.90 9.51 7.70
N THR A 96 -4.26 8.44 7.24
CA THR A 96 -3.79 8.32 5.85
C THR A 96 -4.71 7.48 4.97
N PHE A 97 -5.73 6.86 5.55
CA PHE A 97 -6.68 6.02 4.85
C PHE A 97 -8.10 6.17 5.41
N ASP A 98 -9.06 5.74 4.64
CA ASP A 98 -10.46 5.71 5.04
C ASP A 98 -10.86 4.35 5.65
N PRO A 99 -12.11 4.22 6.19
CA PRO A 99 -12.57 2.97 6.82
C PRO A 99 -12.55 1.74 5.88
N TYR A 100 -12.61 1.91 4.57
CA TYR A 100 -12.54 0.79 3.64
C TYR A 100 -11.14 0.17 3.61
N GLU A 101 -10.11 1.01 3.51
CA GLU A 101 -8.72 0.56 3.51
C GLU A 101 -8.26 0.15 4.92
N GLU A 102 -8.83 0.73 5.98
CA GLU A 102 -8.56 0.37 7.37
C GLU A 102 -8.70 -1.12 7.60
N VAL A 103 -9.79 -1.74 7.09
CA VAL A 103 -10.05 -3.18 7.24
C VAL A 103 -8.88 -4.02 6.71
N ARG A 104 -8.30 -3.63 5.58
CA ARG A 104 -7.17 -4.34 4.97
C ARG A 104 -5.90 -4.16 5.81
N VAL A 105 -5.60 -2.94 6.22
CA VAL A 105 -4.41 -2.62 7.02
C VAL A 105 -4.48 -3.32 8.36
N ASP A 106 -5.62 -3.25 9.06
CA ASP A 106 -5.81 -3.90 10.35
C ASP A 106 -5.73 -5.43 10.25
N SER A 107 -6.38 -6.02 9.26
CA SER A 107 -6.30 -7.46 9.01
C SER A 107 -4.86 -7.94 8.82
N TYR A 108 -4.04 -7.14 8.12
CA TYR A 108 -2.63 -7.49 7.90
C TYR A 108 -1.79 -7.31 9.17
N VAL A 109 -2.07 -6.30 9.99
CA VAL A 109 -1.46 -6.12 11.32
C VAL A 109 -1.81 -7.31 12.22
N GLN A 110 -3.09 -7.71 12.28
CA GLN A 110 -3.53 -8.84 13.09
C GLN A 110 -2.86 -10.15 12.66
N LEU A 111 -2.83 -10.44 11.35
CA LEU A 111 -2.16 -11.62 10.83
C LEU A 111 -0.69 -11.69 11.28
N ASN A 112 0.04 -10.58 11.21
CA ASN A 112 1.44 -10.56 11.62
C ASN A 112 1.59 -10.68 13.13
N ARG A 113 0.67 -10.12 13.92
CA ARG A 113 0.61 -10.29 15.37
C ARG A 113 0.40 -11.77 15.76
N GLU A 114 -0.54 -12.45 15.11
CA GLU A 114 -0.80 -13.88 15.31
C GLU A 114 0.38 -14.77 14.93
N GLN A 115 1.14 -14.36 13.92
CA GLN A 115 2.37 -15.05 13.49
C GLN A 115 3.59 -14.71 14.37
N GLY A 116 3.41 -13.91 15.42
CA GLY A 116 4.48 -13.53 16.34
C GLY A 116 5.59 -12.70 15.70
N ARG A 117 5.27 -11.90 14.67
CA ARG A 117 6.24 -11.11 13.92
C ARG A 117 5.74 -9.72 13.61
N ALA A 118 6.67 -8.76 13.53
CA ALA A 118 6.47 -7.44 12.95
C ALA A 118 7.22 -7.34 11.62
N ILE A 119 6.91 -6.34 10.81
CA ILE A 119 7.57 -6.10 9.54
C ILE A 119 8.37 -4.81 9.63
N ASP A 120 9.65 -4.93 9.37
CA ASP A 120 10.56 -3.81 9.18
C ASP A 120 10.76 -3.60 7.68
N GLN A 121 10.01 -2.69 7.10
CA GLN A 121 10.04 -2.42 5.66
C GLN A 121 10.48 -1.00 5.36
N ARG A 122 11.11 -0.83 4.21
CA ARG A 122 11.54 0.45 3.68
C ARG A 122 11.28 0.53 2.19
N LEU A 123 10.66 1.62 1.78
CA LEU A 123 10.50 1.99 0.39
C LEU A 123 11.86 2.45 -0.16
N LEU A 124 12.33 1.85 -1.23
CA LEU A 124 13.55 2.22 -1.93
C LEU A 124 13.25 3.13 -3.11
N VAL A 125 12.20 2.78 -3.86
CA VAL A 125 11.77 3.49 -5.06
C VAL A 125 10.26 3.65 -5.01
N ALA A 126 9.77 4.83 -5.36
CA ALA A 126 8.38 5.09 -5.70
C ALA A 126 8.34 6.03 -6.89
N ASN A 127 8.14 5.50 -8.07
CA ASN A 127 8.08 6.27 -9.30
C ASN A 127 6.63 6.45 -9.73
N LEU A 128 6.20 7.70 -9.82
CA LEU A 128 4.87 8.04 -10.31
C LEU A 128 4.77 7.69 -11.81
N LYS A 129 3.84 6.78 -12.14
CA LYS A 129 3.50 6.39 -13.50
C LYS A 129 2.41 7.28 -14.09
N SER A 130 1.35 7.47 -13.30
CA SER A 130 0.24 8.35 -13.69
C SER A 130 -0.49 8.87 -12.46
N LEU A 131 -1.12 10.03 -12.62
CA LEU A 131 -2.05 10.61 -11.66
C LEU A 131 -3.22 11.19 -12.46
N SER A 132 -4.43 10.81 -12.11
CA SER A 132 -5.65 11.41 -12.66
C SER A 132 -6.60 11.75 -11.52
N SER A 133 -7.29 12.88 -11.63
CA SER A 133 -8.25 13.32 -10.63
C SER A 133 -9.59 13.68 -11.28
N GLN A 134 -10.68 13.23 -10.67
CA GLN A 134 -12.02 13.56 -11.09
C GLN A 134 -12.89 13.90 -9.85
N GLY A 135 -13.14 15.17 -9.65
CA GLY A 135 -13.90 15.65 -8.49
C GLY A 135 -13.19 15.32 -7.16
N SER A 136 -13.84 14.52 -6.32
CA SER A 136 -13.33 14.09 -5.02
C SER A 136 -12.58 12.76 -5.04
N THR A 137 -12.28 12.22 -6.21
CA THR A 137 -11.56 10.95 -6.35
C THR A 137 -10.34 11.14 -7.25
N ALA A 138 -9.24 10.49 -6.90
CA ALA A 138 -8.04 10.46 -7.71
C ALA A 138 -7.50 9.02 -7.81
N THR A 139 -6.82 8.74 -8.90
CA THR A 139 -6.08 7.49 -9.11
C THR A 139 -4.60 7.83 -9.25
N VAL A 140 -3.76 7.17 -8.46
CA VAL A 140 -2.31 7.33 -8.46
C VAL A 140 -1.68 5.98 -8.75
N ALA A 141 -0.97 5.86 -9.87
CA ALA A 141 -0.26 4.62 -10.22
C ALA A 141 1.24 4.79 -9.97
N LEU A 142 1.84 3.83 -9.27
CA LEU A 142 3.25 3.83 -8.91
C LEU A 142 3.94 2.55 -9.36
N HIS A 143 5.24 2.67 -9.62
CA HIS A 143 6.19 1.57 -9.57
C HIS A 143 6.95 1.67 -8.25
N GLU A 144 6.96 0.58 -7.48
CA GLU A 144 7.52 0.55 -6.13
C GLU A 144 8.54 -0.56 -5.97
N GLU A 145 9.66 -0.23 -5.32
CA GLU A 145 10.64 -1.19 -4.87
C GLU A 145 10.78 -1.12 -3.36
N TRP A 146 10.71 -2.27 -2.72
CA TRP A 146 10.73 -2.41 -1.28
C TRP A 146 11.83 -3.35 -0.82
N VAL A 147 12.39 -3.06 0.34
CA VAL A 147 13.18 -4.00 1.12
C VAL A 147 12.49 -4.19 2.47
N TYR A 148 12.42 -5.44 2.94
CA TYR A 148 11.79 -5.73 4.22
C TYR A 148 12.42 -6.93 4.93
N ARG A 149 12.17 -7.02 6.24
CA ARG A 149 12.56 -8.12 7.12
C ARG A 149 11.48 -8.34 8.15
N TYR A 150 11.37 -9.58 8.60
CA TYR A 150 10.52 -9.88 9.75
C TYR A 150 11.30 -9.74 11.04
N ILE A 151 10.64 -9.24 12.09
CA ILE A 151 11.15 -9.13 13.45
C ILE A 151 10.29 -10.05 14.32
N SER A 152 10.91 -10.93 15.11
CA SER A 152 10.20 -11.73 16.11
C SER A 152 9.70 -10.82 17.23
N THR A 153 8.40 -10.87 17.54
CA THR A 153 7.81 -10.10 18.66
C THR A 153 8.26 -10.63 20.01
N THR A 154 8.66 -11.89 20.08
CA THR A 154 9.15 -12.52 21.32
C THR A 154 10.58 -12.10 21.66
N THR A 155 11.46 -11.99 20.66
CA THR A 155 12.89 -11.74 20.90
C THR A 155 13.35 -10.34 20.51
N GLY A 156 12.54 -9.60 19.75
CA GLY A 156 12.90 -8.30 19.17
C GLY A 156 14.00 -8.38 18.09
N LYS A 157 14.40 -9.59 17.68
CA LYS A 157 15.47 -9.80 16.70
C LYS A 157 14.90 -10.08 15.32
N TYR A 158 15.70 -9.81 14.28
CA TYR A 158 15.33 -10.20 12.93
C TYR A 158 15.18 -11.71 12.82
N ALA A 159 14.04 -12.14 12.28
CA ALA A 159 13.64 -13.54 12.10
C ALA A 159 13.68 -14.00 10.64
N SER A 160 14.06 -13.10 9.71
CA SER A 160 14.25 -13.42 8.30
C SER A 160 15.52 -12.77 7.74
N PRO A 161 16.04 -13.25 6.60
CA PRO A 161 16.98 -12.47 5.79
C PRO A 161 16.31 -11.22 5.25
N VAL A 162 17.09 -10.38 4.58
CA VAL A 162 16.55 -9.25 3.78
C VAL A 162 15.79 -9.82 2.58
N LEU A 163 14.59 -9.33 2.38
CA LEU A 163 13.70 -9.68 1.27
C LEU A 163 13.45 -8.44 0.43
N ASN A 164 13.34 -8.61 -0.88
CA ASN A 164 13.02 -7.53 -1.82
C ASN A 164 11.68 -7.83 -2.47
N ALA A 165 10.93 -6.78 -2.76
CA ALA A 165 9.69 -6.87 -3.51
C ALA A 165 9.56 -5.67 -4.45
N THR A 166 8.99 -5.93 -5.62
CA THR A 166 8.69 -4.91 -6.63
C THR A 166 7.22 -5.01 -6.99
N TYR A 167 6.54 -3.87 -7.02
CA TYR A 167 5.11 -3.80 -7.31
C TYR A 167 4.81 -2.73 -8.34
N GLU A 168 3.85 -3.04 -9.21
CA GLU A 168 3.06 -2.04 -9.93
C GLU A 168 1.77 -1.85 -9.14
N THR A 169 1.55 -0.64 -8.63
CA THR A 169 0.50 -0.37 -7.65
C THR A 169 -0.41 0.75 -8.15
N THR A 170 -1.70 0.59 -7.93
CA THR A 170 -2.71 1.61 -8.21
C THR A 170 -3.45 1.94 -6.91
N TYR A 171 -3.40 3.21 -6.53
CA TYR A 171 -4.10 3.76 -5.37
C TYR A 171 -5.34 4.49 -5.83
N THR A 172 -6.48 4.16 -5.26
CA THR A 172 -7.66 5.03 -5.30
C THR A 172 -7.62 5.92 -4.07
N VAL A 173 -7.65 7.22 -4.27
CA VAL A 173 -7.57 8.24 -3.22
C VAL A 173 -8.86 9.05 -3.24
N VAL A 174 -9.44 9.29 -2.10
CA VAL A 174 -10.69 10.04 -1.95
C VAL A 174 -10.50 11.26 -1.06
N ARG A 175 -11.26 12.31 -1.34
CA ARG A 175 -11.22 13.54 -0.54
C ARG A 175 -12.21 13.45 0.61
N GLN A 176 -11.74 13.67 1.83
CA GLN A 176 -12.52 13.75 3.05
C GLN A 176 -12.31 15.11 3.72
N GLY A 177 -13.26 16.00 3.56
CA GLY A 177 -13.06 17.40 3.94
C GLY A 177 -11.98 18.06 3.09
N ASP A 178 -10.94 18.55 3.73
CA ASP A 178 -9.78 19.17 3.05
C ASP A 178 -8.66 18.17 2.77
N ASP A 179 -8.70 16.99 3.38
CA ASP A 179 -7.66 15.96 3.28
C ASP A 179 -7.96 14.96 2.17
N TRP A 180 -6.92 14.47 1.49
CA TRP A 180 -6.95 13.29 0.64
C TRP A 180 -6.47 12.07 1.42
N VAL A 181 -7.20 10.95 1.32
CA VAL A 181 -6.87 9.71 2.02
C VAL A 181 -6.95 8.51 1.07
N VAL A 182 -6.19 7.47 1.33
CA VAL A 182 -6.22 6.25 0.53
C VAL A 182 -7.50 5.47 0.84
N HIS A 183 -8.26 5.14 -0.21
CA HIS A 183 -9.48 4.35 -0.17
C HIS A 183 -9.21 2.88 -0.47
N SER A 184 -8.39 2.61 -1.49
CA SER A 184 -8.04 1.23 -1.84
C SER A 184 -6.69 1.16 -2.55
N VAL A 185 -6.08 -0.02 -2.49
CA VAL A 185 -4.79 -0.32 -3.11
C VAL A 185 -4.90 -1.61 -3.90
N GLU A 186 -4.54 -1.55 -5.18
CA GLU A 186 -4.37 -2.71 -6.05
C GLU A 186 -2.89 -2.84 -6.38
N ALA A 187 -2.28 -3.98 -6.10
CA ALA A 187 -0.87 -4.22 -6.33
C ALA A 187 -0.64 -5.52 -7.09
N THR A 188 0.19 -5.44 -8.12
CA THR A 188 0.66 -6.61 -8.87
C THR A 188 2.16 -6.75 -8.62
N SER A 189 2.58 -7.92 -8.13
CA SER A 189 3.99 -8.22 -7.97
C SER A 189 4.65 -8.43 -9.34
N SER A 190 5.69 -7.68 -9.62
CA SER A 190 6.50 -7.83 -10.85
C SER A 190 7.77 -8.66 -10.64
N GLY A 191 7.97 -9.23 -9.46
CA GLY A 191 9.15 -10.02 -9.10
C GLY A 191 8.94 -11.52 -9.29
N VAL A 192 9.96 -12.18 -9.88
CA VAL A 192 10.05 -13.64 -9.90
C VAL A 192 10.14 -14.15 -8.46
N PRO A 193 9.37 -15.19 -8.06
CA PRO A 193 9.55 -15.80 -6.76
C PRO A 193 11.01 -16.24 -6.61
N VAL A 194 11.69 -15.71 -5.62
CA VAL A 194 13.04 -16.19 -5.26
C VAL A 194 12.84 -17.64 -4.78
N LYS A 195 13.39 -18.59 -5.55
CA LYS A 195 13.38 -20.01 -5.23
C LYS A 195 14.18 -20.31 -3.96
#